data_e7bfa5c4ab6da40c08738306b9e6a5dd
#
_entry.id   e7bfa5c4ab6da40c08738306b9e6a5dd
#
_cell.length_a   1.000
_cell.length_b   1.000
_cell.length_c   1.000
_cell.angle_alpha   90.00
_cell.angle_beta   90.00
_cell.angle_gamma   90.00
#
_symmetry.space_group_name_H-M   'P 1'
#
loop_
_entity.id
_entity.type
_entity.pdbx_description
1 polymer ?
#
loop_
_entity_poly.entity_id
_entity_poly.type
_entity_poly.pdbx_seq_one_letter_code
_entity_poly.pdbx_strand_id
1 'polypeptide(L)'
;GHRLVCVVWIVLVVMASMIYGFNVEERKLQDMTATLLGILYVVFFSFHIVLIDQTADSDLIWLVFLAAFGTDIMAYFVGMAIGKHKLCPHLSPKKSKEGAVGGVLGSVLFCGIFAYFVKPDMIAECMVIAVVGSVVAQFGDLAASAFKRQMGIKDYGNLIPGHGGILDRFDSVLFTAPMIYYCILFVNEM
;
A
#
# COMPACT_ATOMS: atom_id res chain seq x y z
N GLY A 1 -22.50 -6.92 -11.04
CA GLY A 1 -21.42 -7.44 -11.84
C GLY A 1 -20.05 -7.54 -11.22
N HIS A 2 -19.42 -6.46 -10.79
CA HIS A 2 -17.99 -6.47 -10.41
C HIS A 2 -17.65 -7.36 -9.22
N ARG A 3 -18.51 -7.45 -8.21
CA ARG A 3 -18.29 -8.33 -7.03
C ARG A 3 -18.14 -9.80 -7.44
N LEU A 4 -18.99 -10.27 -8.34
CA LEU A 4 -18.92 -11.65 -8.85
C LEU A 4 -17.63 -11.89 -9.63
N VAL A 5 -17.22 -10.94 -10.45
CA VAL A 5 -15.97 -11.02 -11.22
C VAL A 5 -14.76 -11.13 -10.28
N CYS A 6 -14.69 -10.32 -9.21
CA CYS A 6 -13.63 -10.40 -8.23
C CYS A 6 -13.59 -11.76 -7.52
N VAL A 7 -14.75 -12.30 -7.12
CA VAL A 7 -14.81 -13.61 -6.46
C VAL A 7 -14.37 -14.72 -7.41
N VAL A 8 -14.87 -14.73 -8.65
CA VAL A 8 -14.45 -15.71 -9.67
C VAL A 8 -12.96 -15.61 -9.94
N TRP A 9 -12.42 -14.39 -10.05
CA TRP A 9 -10.99 -14.18 -10.24
C TRP A 9 -10.15 -14.75 -9.09
N ILE A 10 -10.53 -14.49 -7.84
CA ILE A 10 -9.83 -15.04 -6.66
C ILE A 10 -9.84 -16.57 -6.69
N VAL A 11 -11.01 -17.18 -6.97
CA VAL A 11 -11.14 -18.64 -7.07
C VAL A 11 -10.22 -19.19 -8.16
N LEU A 12 -10.21 -18.58 -9.35
CA LEU A 12 -9.33 -19.00 -10.44
C LEU A 12 -7.85 -18.88 -10.08
N VAL A 13 -7.43 -17.81 -9.41
CA VAL A 13 -6.04 -17.61 -8.96
C VAL A 13 -5.65 -18.69 -7.95
N VAL A 14 -6.51 -18.98 -6.97
CA VAL A 14 -6.26 -20.06 -5.99
C VAL A 14 -6.17 -21.41 -6.68
N MET A 15 -7.11 -21.74 -7.58
CA MET A 15 -7.09 -22.99 -8.33
C MET A 15 -5.83 -23.13 -9.20
N ALA A 16 -5.46 -22.07 -9.94
CA ALA A 16 -4.25 -22.08 -10.76
C ALA A 16 -2.98 -22.25 -9.89
N SER A 17 -2.92 -21.62 -8.74
CA SER A 17 -1.83 -21.77 -7.77
C SER A 17 -1.73 -23.23 -7.25
N MET A 18 -2.87 -23.86 -6.98
CA MET A 18 -2.89 -25.28 -6.54
C MET A 18 -2.46 -26.23 -7.67
N ILE A 19 -2.94 -26.00 -8.91
CA ILE A 19 -2.56 -26.77 -10.08
C ILE A 19 -1.05 -26.66 -10.36
N TYR A 20 -0.51 -25.45 -10.19
CA TYR A 20 0.94 -25.23 -10.31
C TYR A 20 1.76 -26.11 -9.35
N GLY A 21 1.21 -26.41 -8.17
CA GLY A 21 1.84 -27.27 -7.18
C GLY A 21 1.76 -28.78 -7.46
N PHE A 22 1.04 -29.22 -8.50
CA PHE A 22 0.94 -30.66 -8.80
C PHE A 22 2.28 -31.28 -9.26
N ASN A 23 3.20 -30.47 -9.75
CA ASN A 23 4.56 -30.93 -10.06
C ASN A 23 5.44 -30.95 -8.80
N VAL A 24 5.21 -31.96 -7.95
CA VAL A 24 5.83 -32.09 -6.60
C VAL A 24 7.34 -32.27 -6.66
N GLU A 25 7.90 -32.75 -7.80
CA GLU A 25 9.34 -32.97 -7.96
C GLU A 25 10.12 -31.67 -8.16
N GLU A 26 9.51 -30.67 -8.83
CA GLU A 26 10.16 -29.40 -9.16
C GLU A 26 9.66 -28.23 -8.35
N ARG A 27 8.48 -28.33 -7.71
CA ARG A 27 7.78 -27.21 -7.06
C ARG A 27 7.61 -27.43 -5.57
N LYS A 28 7.95 -26.40 -4.80
CA LYS A 28 7.77 -26.39 -3.35
C LYS A 28 6.52 -25.59 -2.96
N LEU A 29 5.94 -25.93 -1.83
CA LEU A 29 4.82 -25.16 -1.26
C LEU A 29 5.16 -23.67 -1.13
N GLN A 30 6.42 -23.34 -0.86
CA GLN A 30 6.91 -21.97 -0.78
C GLN A 30 6.75 -21.20 -2.10
N ASP A 31 7.00 -21.86 -3.25
CA ASP A 31 6.87 -21.25 -4.57
C ASP A 31 5.41 -20.95 -4.90
N MET A 32 4.52 -21.87 -4.53
CA MET A 32 3.05 -21.66 -4.69
C MET A 32 2.56 -20.51 -3.83
N THR A 33 2.98 -20.48 -2.56
CA THR A 33 2.57 -19.43 -1.61
C THR A 33 3.10 -18.07 -2.05
N ALA A 34 4.35 -18.00 -2.49
CA ALA A 34 4.95 -16.77 -2.99
C ALA A 34 4.24 -16.25 -4.25
N THR A 35 3.87 -17.14 -5.17
CA THR A 35 3.13 -16.79 -6.38
C THR A 35 1.73 -16.28 -6.05
N LEU A 36 1.00 -16.99 -5.20
CA LEU A 36 -0.34 -16.60 -4.77
C LEU A 36 -0.32 -15.24 -4.06
N LEU A 37 0.61 -15.08 -3.13
CA LEU A 37 0.77 -13.84 -2.38
C LEU A 37 1.16 -12.68 -3.32
N GLY A 38 2.07 -12.91 -4.27
CA GLY A 38 2.45 -11.90 -5.27
C GLY A 38 1.28 -11.45 -6.13
N ILE A 39 0.44 -12.38 -6.60
CA ILE A 39 -0.75 -12.05 -7.39
C ILE A 39 -1.75 -11.27 -6.55
N LEU A 40 -2.05 -11.71 -5.33
CA LEU A 40 -2.97 -10.99 -4.44
C LEU A 40 -2.42 -9.61 -4.07
N TYR A 41 -1.15 -9.53 -3.72
CA TYR A 41 -0.51 -8.28 -3.32
C TYR A 41 -0.42 -7.27 -4.46
N VAL A 42 0.04 -7.70 -5.65
CA VAL A 42 0.24 -6.77 -6.76
C VAL A 42 -1.06 -6.53 -7.51
N VAL A 43 -1.73 -7.59 -8.00
CA VAL A 43 -2.87 -7.44 -8.90
C VAL A 43 -4.15 -7.07 -8.16
N PHE A 44 -4.48 -7.80 -7.09
CA PHE A 44 -5.72 -7.54 -6.37
C PHE A 44 -5.70 -6.20 -5.63
N PHE A 45 -4.58 -5.82 -5.00
CA PHE A 45 -4.51 -4.55 -4.30
C PHE A 45 -4.48 -3.36 -5.26
N SER A 46 -3.73 -3.42 -6.37
CA SER A 46 -3.73 -2.35 -7.37
C SER A 46 -5.08 -2.19 -8.07
N PHE A 47 -5.87 -3.25 -8.19
CA PHE A 47 -7.20 -3.19 -8.78
C PHE A 47 -8.14 -2.23 -8.03
N HIS A 48 -7.92 -2.01 -6.72
CA HIS A 48 -8.70 -1.06 -5.95
C HIS A 48 -8.55 0.39 -6.42
N ILE A 49 -7.43 0.73 -7.07
CA ILE A 49 -7.25 2.04 -7.71
C ILE A 49 -8.29 2.22 -8.82
N VAL A 50 -8.50 1.18 -9.63
CA VAL A 50 -9.52 1.19 -10.69
C VAL A 50 -10.94 1.23 -10.09
N LEU A 51 -11.16 0.56 -8.94
CA LEU A 51 -12.45 0.61 -8.27
C LEU A 51 -12.76 2.01 -7.73
N ILE A 52 -11.77 2.73 -7.21
CA ILE A 52 -11.94 4.14 -6.79
C ILE A 52 -12.32 5.02 -7.99
N ASP A 53 -11.61 4.85 -9.12
CA ASP A 53 -11.89 5.61 -10.35
C ASP A 53 -13.31 5.42 -10.87
N GLN A 54 -13.95 4.28 -10.57
CA GLN A 54 -15.33 3.97 -10.94
C GLN A 54 -16.38 4.45 -9.92
N THR A 55 -15.98 5.06 -8.82
CA THR A 55 -16.91 5.67 -7.86
C THR A 55 -17.39 7.05 -8.33
N ALA A 56 -18.44 7.56 -7.68
CA ALA A 56 -18.90 8.95 -7.92
C ALA A 56 -17.84 9.99 -7.53
N ASP A 57 -16.95 9.62 -6.61
CA ASP A 57 -15.88 10.46 -6.08
C ASP A 57 -14.50 10.02 -6.61
N SER A 58 -14.39 9.83 -7.92
CA SER A 58 -13.14 9.37 -8.58
C SER A 58 -11.94 10.25 -8.28
N ASP A 59 -12.14 11.55 -8.03
CA ASP A 59 -11.09 12.47 -7.61
C ASP A 59 -10.37 12.04 -6.33
N LEU A 60 -11.04 11.27 -5.46
CA LEU A 60 -10.45 10.75 -4.23
C LEU A 60 -9.35 9.69 -4.48
N ILE A 61 -9.14 9.26 -5.72
CA ILE A 61 -8.00 8.43 -6.13
C ILE A 61 -6.66 9.08 -5.72
N TRP A 62 -6.59 10.40 -5.74
CA TRP A 62 -5.40 11.14 -5.33
C TRP A 62 -5.05 10.98 -3.85
N LEU A 63 -6.04 10.67 -2.99
CA LEU A 63 -5.78 10.39 -1.58
C LEU A 63 -4.87 9.17 -1.41
N VAL A 64 -4.95 8.17 -2.31
CA VAL A 64 -4.09 6.99 -2.27
C VAL A 64 -2.62 7.39 -2.39
N PHE A 65 -2.32 8.22 -3.38
CA PHE A 65 -0.95 8.67 -3.64
C PHE A 65 -0.47 9.70 -2.61
N LEU A 66 -1.32 10.64 -2.25
CA LEU A 66 -0.98 11.67 -1.26
C LEU A 66 -0.78 11.07 0.13
N ALA A 67 -1.61 10.10 0.52
CA ALA A 67 -1.44 9.41 1.79
C ALA A 67 -0.17 8.56 1.80
N ALA A 68 0.10 7.77 0.77
CA ALA A 68 1.29 6.92 0.70
C ALA A 68 2.57 7.76 0.60
N PHE A 69 2.73 8.54 -0.47
CA PHE A 69 3.94 9.32 -0.70
C PHE A 69 4.13 10.45 0.30
N GLY A 70 3.04 11.10 0.71
CA GLY A 70 3.08 12.14 1.76
C GLY A 70 3.60 11.57 3.07
N THR A 71 3.16 10.37 3.44
CA THR A 71 3.67 9.63 4.60
C THR A 71 5.16 9.37 4.47
N ASP A 72 5.62 8.81 3.35
CA ASP A 72 7.03 8.44 3.17
C ASP A 72 7.94 9.67 3.18
N ILE A 73 7.55 10.74 2.49
CA ILE A 73 8.29 11.99 2.44
C ILE A 73 8.42 12.61 3.84
N MET A 74 7.30 12.77 4.54
CA MET A 74 7.32 13.41 5.86
C MET A 74 7.94 12.53 6.93
N ALA A 75 7.74 11.21 6.85
CA ALA A 75 8.43 10.27 7.75
C ALA A 75 9.95 10.34 7.57
N TYR A 76 10.44 10.52 6.35
CA TYR A 76 11.86 10.69 6.07
C TYR A 76 12.39 12.01 6.66
N PHE A 77 11.75 13.15 6.38
CA PHE A 77 12.22 14.46 6.86
C PHE A 77 12.15 14.57 8.37
N VAL A 78 11.04 14.20 8.99
CA VAL A 78 10.89 14.24 10.45
C VAL A 78 11.82 13.22 11.11
N GLY A 79 11.93 12.02 10.55
CA GLY A 79 12.86 11.00 11.06
C GLY A 79 14.32 11.42 10.99
N MET A 80 14.71 12.17 9.96
CA MET A 80 16.05 12.73 9.84
C MET A 80 16.30 13.88 10.82
N ALA A 81 15.31 14.74 11.04
CA ALA A 81 15.45 15.92 11.89
C ALA A 81 15.43 15.59 13.39
N ILE A 82 14.51 14.74 13.83
CA ILE A 82 14.27 14.46 15.25
C ILE A 82 14.20 12.99 15.63
N GLY A 83 14.42 12.06 14.68
CA GLY A 83 14.30 10.61 14.90
C GLY A 83 15.35 10.06 15.87
N LYS A 84 14.93 9.65 17.05
CA LYS A 84 15.80 9.07 18.09
C LYS A 84 15.53 7.59 18.31
N HIS A 85 14.27 7.19 18.24
CA HIS A 85 13.84 5.82 18.53
C HIS A 85 13.57 5.05 17.25
N LYS A 86 14.25 3.92 17.06
CA LYS A 86 14.05 3.07 15.90
C LYS A 86 12.67 2.42 15.93
N LEU A 87 12.00 2.37 14.78
CA LEU A 87 10.67 1.73 14.62
C LEU A 87 10.80 0.21 14.51
N CYS A 88 11.56 -0.27 13.54
CA CYS A 88 11.79 -1.70 13.28
C CYS A 88 13.27 -1.94 12.91
N PRO A 89 14.19 -2.08 13.88
CA PRO A 89 15.64 -2.17 13.63
C PRO A 89 16.03 -3.30 12.67
N HIS A 90 15.37 -4.45 12.79
CA HIS A 90 15.68 -5.65 12.00
C HIS A 90 15.19 -5.59 10.55
N LEU A 91 14.07 -4.90 10.29
CA LEU A 91 13.49 -4.80 8.95
C LEU A 91 13.96 -3.54 8.21
N SER A 92 13.87 -2.41 8.87
CA SER A 92 14.20 -1.10 8.32
C SER A 92 14.92 -0.23 9.36
N PRO A 93 16.26 -0.31 9.46
CA PRO A 93 17.02 0.36 10.49
C PRO A 93 17.02 1.90 10.39
N LYS A 94 16.59 2.44 9.25
CA LYS A 94 16.49 3.89 9.04
C LYS A 94 15.20 4.51 9.57
N LYS A 95 14.11 3.72 9.70
CA LYS A 95 12.81 4.22 10.18
C LYS A 95 12.81 4.49 11.68
N SER A 96 12.22 5.63 12.08
CA SER A 96 12.06 6.05 13.47
C SER A 96 10.58 6.20 13.85
N LYS A 97 10.29 6.10 15.14
CA LYS A 97 8.93 6.31 15.67
C LYS A 97 8.47 7.75 15.48
N GLU A 98 9.34 8.71 15.67
CA GLU A 98 9.09 10.13 15.44
C GLU A 98 8.80 10.40 13.97
N GLY A 99 9.56 9.76 13.08
CA GLY A 99 9.30 9.80 11.64
C GLY A 99 7.94 9.21 11.29
N ALA A 100 7.56 8.11 11.92
CA ALA A 100 6.25 7.49 11.69
C ALA A 100 5.09 8.43 12.05
N VAL A 101 5.16 9.09 13.20
CA VAL A 101 4.17 10.11 13.60
C VAL A 101 4.20 11.30 12.65
N GLY A 102 5.38 11.77 12.28
CA GLY A 102 5.54 12.86 11.31
C GLY A 102 4.95 12.51 9.93
N GLY A 103 5.06 11.25 9.51
CA GLY A 103 4.43 10.74 8.30
C GLY A 103 2.90 10.85 8.34
N VAL A 104 2.27 10.44 9.46
CA VAL A 104 0.82 10.57 9.63
C VAL A 104 0.39 12.04 9.57
N LEU A 105 1.05 12.91 10.30
CA LEU A 105 0.73 14.35 10.31
C LEU A 105 0.91 14.98 8.92
N GLY A 106 1.96 14.59 8.21
CA GLY A 106 2.22 15.06 6.85
C GLY A 106 1.17 14.57 5.85
N SER A 107 0.77 13.31 5.93
CA SER A 107 -0.32 12.76 5.12
C SER A 107 -1.62 13.53 5.32
N VAL A 108 -2.00 13.77 6.59
CA VAL A 108 -3.20 14.54 6.93
C VAL A 108 -3.12 15.96 6.35
N LEU A 109 -1.96 16.61 6.43
CA LEU A 109 -1.74 17.95 5.88
C LEU A 109 -1.93 17.95 4.34
N PHE A 110 -1.28 17.03 3.62
CA PHE A 110 -1.37 16.99 2.15
C PHE A 110 -2.77 16.63 1.68
N CYS A 111 -3.41 15.62 2.29
CA CYS A 111 -4.78 15.26 1.95
C CYS A 111 -5.78 16.35 2.34
N GLY A 112 -5.57 17.05 3.46
CA GLY A 112 -6.40 18.18 3.87
C GLY A 112 -6.30 19.37 2.89
N ILE A 113 -5.06 19.68 2.43
CA ILE A 113 -4.85 20.70 1.40
C ILE A 113 -5.56 20.30 0.09
N PHE A 114 -5.40 19.06 -0.34
CA PHE A 114 -6.08 18.54 -1.52
C PHE A 114 -7.59 18.66 -1.39
N ALA A 115 -8.16 18.21 -0.27
CA ALA A 115 -9.60 18.26 -0.02
C ALA A 115 -10.13 19.70 -0.01
N TYR A 116 -9.38 20.65 0.56
CA TYR A 116 -9.77 22.06 0.57
C TYR A 116 -9.99 22.64 -0.83
N PHE A 117 -9.19 22.22 -1.82
CA PHE A 117 -9.32 22.72 -3.21
C PHE A 117 -10.24 21.86 -4.09
N VAL A 118 -10.36 20.57 -3.86
CA VAL A 118 -11.04 19.62 -4.77
C VAL A 118 -12.37 19.14 -4.20
N LYS A 119 -12.46 18.90 -2.89
CA LYS A 119 -13.64 18.37 -2.20
C LYS A 119 -13.86 19.09 -0.86
N PRO A 120 -14.17 20.38 -0.87
CA PRO A 120 -14.31 21.18 0.36
C PRO A 120 -15.41 20.66 1.29
N ASP A 121 -16.42 19.96 0.74
CA ASP A 121 -17.51 19.38 1.51
C ASP A 121 -17.10 18.11 2.30
N MET A 122 -15.92 17.53 1.99
CA MET A 122 -15.42 16.26 2.56
C MET A 122 -14.05 16.42 3.23
N ILE A 123 -13.68 17.61 3.71
CA ILE A 123 -12.36 17.86 4.29
C ILE A 123 -12.11 16.96 5.50
N ALA A 124 -13.08 16.86 6.42
CA ALA A 124 -12.94 16.08 7.64
C ALA A 124 -12.79 14.59 7.34
N GLU A 125 -13.59 14.06 6.44
CA GLU A 125 -13.56 12.67 5.97
C GLU A 125 -12.20 12.37 5.29
N CYS A 126 -11.74 13.23 4.40
CA CYS A 126 -10.44 13.08 3.73
C CYS A 126 -9.28 13.08 4.75
N MET A 127 -9.34 13.90 5.79
CA MET A 127 -8.33 13.90 6.85
C MET A 127 -8.35 12.59 7.67
N VAL A 128 -9.53 12.06 7.99
CA VAL A 128 -9.66 10.75 8.66
C VAL A 128 -9.14 9.63 7.77
N ILE A 129 -9.53 9.62 6.50
CA ILE A 129 -9.02 8.66 5.50
C ILE A 129 -7.50 8.75 5.39
N ALA A 130 -6.91 9.95 5.43
CA ALA A 130 -5.47 10.14 5.39
C ALA A 130 -4.76 9.54 6.61
N VAL A 131 -5.32 9.64 7.82
CA VAL A 131 -4.76 8.97 9.01
C VAL A 131 -4.70 7.47 8.80
N VAL A 132 -5.83 6.86 8.41
CA VAL A 132 -5.91 5.41 8.18
C VAL A 132 -4.98 4.99 7.05
N GLY A 133 -5.02 5.70 5.91
CA GLY A 133 -4.17 5.44 4.76
C GLY A 133 -2.68 5.52 5.09
N SER A 134 -2.27 6.52 5.87
CA SER A 134 -0.88 6.69 6.30
C SER A 134 -0.39 5.55 7.20
N VAL A 135 -1.21 5.12 8.17
CA VAL A 135 -0.86 3.97 9.02
C VAL A 135 -0.68 2.72 8.18
N VAL A 136 -1.61 2.46 7.26
CA VAL A 136 -1.56 1.28 6.38
C VAL A 136 -0.40 1.37 5.39
N ALA A 137 -0.08 2.55 4.85
CA ALA A 137 1.09 2.77 4.00
C ALA A 137 2.40 2.34 4.70
N GLN A 138 2.56 2.73 5.96
CA GLN A 138 3.73 2.35 6.76
C GLN A 138 3.81 0.83 7.00
N PHE A 139 2.67 0.18 7.25
CA PHE A 139 2.61 -1.28 7.33
C PHE A 139 2.96 -1.94 6.00
N GLY A 140 2.48 -1.41 4.88
CA GLY A 140 2.75 -1.91 3.54
C GLY A 140 4.25 -1.93 3.23
N ASP A 141 4.93 -0.81 3.44
CA ASP A 141 6.37 -0.71 3.24
C ASP A 141 7.16 -1.65 4.19
N LEU A 142 6.74 -1.80 5.45
CA LEU A 142 7.36 -2.77 6.36
C LEU A 142 7.12 -4.21 5.90
N ALA A 143 5.92 -4.56 5.42
CA ALA A 143 5.61 -5.88 4.89
C ALA A 143 6.43 -6.19 3.64
N ALA A 144 6.51 -5.25 2.69
CA ALA A 144 7.36 -5.39 1.50
C ALA A 144 8.84 -5.56 1.89
N SER A 145 9.31 -4.82 2.89
CA SER A 145 10.66 -4.96 3.43
C SER A 145 10.88 -6.36 4.04
N ALA A 146 9.89 -6.90 4.77
CA ALA A 146 9.95 -8.24 5.35
C ALA A 146 10.06 -9.32 4.25
N PHE A 147 9.23 -9.24 3.21
CA PHE A 147 9.30 -10.16 2.07
C PHE A 147 10.67 -10.12 1.39
N LYS A 148 11.21 -8.93 1.13
CA LYS A 148 12.55 -8.76 0.55
C LYS A 148 13.62 -9.46 1.41
N ARG A 149 13.59 -9.28 2.73
CA ARG A 149 14.57 -9.92 3.63
C ARG A 149 14.44 -11.44 3.68
N GLN A 150 13.21 -11.97 3.68
CA GLN A 150 12.98 -13.43 3.64
C GLN A 150 13.48 -14.06 2.33
N MET A 151 13.38 -13.34 1.22
CA MET A 151 13.88 -13.77 -0.08
C MET A 151 15.39 -13.52 -0.27
N GLY A 152 16.08 -12.95 0.71
CA GLY A 152 17.51 -12.63 0.64
C GLY A 152 17.85 -11.48 -0.31
N ILE A 153 16.84 -10.69 -0.73
CA ILE A 153 17.02 -9.56 -1.63
C ILE A 153 16.85 -8.24 -0.86
N LYS A 154 17.34 -7.16 -1.44
CA LYS A 154 17.17 -5.81 -0.91
C LYS A 154 16.09 -5.04 -1.65
N ASP A 155 16.06 -5.14 -2.95
CA ASP A 155 15.15 -4.45 -3.85
C ASP A 155 14.49 -5.47 -4.78
N TYR A 156 13.26 -5.24 -5.23
CA TYR A 156 12.54 -6.14 -6.14
C TYR A 156 13.05 -6.09 -7.59
N GLY A 157 13.94 -5.17 -7.90
CA GLY A 157 14.55 -5.05 -9.22
C GLY A 157 15.53 -3.90 -9.30
N ASN A 158 16.11 -3.69 -10.50
CA ASN A 158 17.10 -2.65 -10.76
C ASN A 158 16.68 -1.75 -11.94
N LEU A 159 15.38 -1.59 -12.16
CA LEU A 159 14.87 -0.84 -13.30
C LEU A 159 15.22 0.65 -13.21
N ILE A 160 15.20 1.20 -12.00
CA ILE A 160 15.54 2.60 -11.76
C ILE A 160 16.92 2.64 -11.09
N PRO A 161 17.96 3.13 -11.80
CA PRO A 161 19.32 3.18 -11.25
C PRO A 161 19.37 3.91 -9.90
N GLY A 162 19.92 3.24 -8.88
CA GLY A 162 20.01 3.78 -7.52
C GLY A 162 18.70 3.79 -6.69
N HIS A 163 17.57 3.38 -7.29
CA HIS A 163 16.26 3.44 -6.63
C HIS A 163 15.49 2.11 -6.60
N GLY A 164 16.03 1.02 -7.14
CA GLY A 164 15.40 -0.30 -7.12
C GLY A 164 14.40 -0.53 -8.26
N GLY A 165 13.43 -1.40 -8.05
CA GLY A 165 12.37 -1.72 -9.00
C GLY A 165 11.13 -0.83 -8.86
N ILE A 166 10.18 -1.00 -9.78
CA ILE A 166 8.88 -0.30 -9.74
C ILE A 166 8.13 -0.67 -8.44
N LEU A 167 8.10 -1.93 -8.07
CA LEU A 167 7.39 -2.39 -6.89
C LEU A 167 7.92 -1.75 -5.60
N ASP A 168 9.24 -1.44 -5.55
CA ASP A 168 9.86 -0.73 -4.42
C ASP A 168 9.39 0.73 -4.27
N ARG A 169 8.72 1.27 -5.29
CA ARG A 169 8.18 2.64 -5.29
C ARG A 169 6.68 2.68 -4.97
N PHE A 170 6.00 1.58 -5.18
CA PHE A 170 4.56 1.49 -5.01
C PHE A 170 4.12 0.53 -3.90
N ASP A 171 5.06 0.00 -3.11
CA ASP A 171 4.78 -0.95 -2.04
C ASP A 171 3.83 -0.37 -0.96
N SER A 172 4.01 0.87 -0.56
CA SER A 172 3.08 1.59 0.33
C SER A 172 1.73 1.88 -0.35
N VAL A 173 1.74 2.27 -1.64
CA VAL A 173 0.53 2.57 -2.42
C VAL A 173 -0.37 1.35 -2.56
N LEU A 174 0.21 0.16 -2.80
CA LEU A 174 -0.55 -1.08 -2.94
C LEU A 174 -1.40 -1.39 -1.70
N PHE A 175 -0.84 -1.24 -0.50
CA PHE A 175 -1.60 -1.44 0.74
C PHE A 175 -2.62 -0.32 1.00
N THR A 176 -2.28 0.90 0.62
CA THR A 176 -3.13 2.08 0.85
C THR A 176 -4.38 2.03 -0.03
N ALA A 177 -4.27 1.57 -1.28
CA ALA A 177 -5.37 1.58 -2.24
C ALA A 177 -6.64 0.83 -1.76
N PRO A 178 -6.60 -0.44 -1.32
CA PRO A 178 -7.79 -1.13 -0.84
C PRO A 178 -8.37 -0.47 0.41
N MET A 179 -7.52 0.01 1.32
CA MET A 179 -8.00 0.64 2.54
C MET A 179 -8.75 1.94 2.25
N ILE A 180 -8.20 2.81 1.42
CA ILE A 180 -8.86 4.06 1.03
C ILE A 180 -10.15 3.77 0.27
N TYR A 181 -10.18 2.79 -0.63
CA TYR A 181 -11.41 2.38 -1.32
C TYR A 181 -12.54 2.03 -0.33
N TYR A 182 -12.25 1.18 0.66
CA TYR A 182 -13.26 0.82 1.65
C TYR A 182 -13.63 1.97 2.58
N CYS A 183 -12.70 2.87 2.91
CA CYS A 183 -13.02 4.09 3.65
C CYS A 183 -13.96 5.00 2.87
N ILE A 184 -13.74 5.19 1.56
CA ILE A 184 -14.64 5.97 0.69
C ILE A 184 -16.04 5.36 0.66
N LEU A 185 -16.14 4.03 0.48
CA LEU A 185 -17.44 3.36 0.51
C LEU A 185 -18.16 3.56 1.84
N PHE A 186 -17.44 3.44 2.95
CA PHE A 186 -18.02 3.61 4.29
C PHE A 186 -18.53 5.04 4.52
N VAL A 187 -17.78 6.05 4.07
CA VAL A 187 -18.19 7.45 4.17
C VAL A 187 -19.43 7.72 3.32
N ASN A 188 -19.50 7.14 2.12
CA ASN A 188 -20.64 7.34 1.21
C ASN A 188 -21.93 6.59 1.65
N GLU A 189 -21.82 5.65 2.59
CA GLU A 189 -22.97 4.94 3.17
C GLU A 189 -23.52 5.62 4.44
N MET A 190 -22.79 6.58 5.03
CA MET A 190 -23.22 7.35 6.22
C MET A 190 -24.10 8.55 5.86
#